data_bde46db066caeab6cdd31b5f0d916082
#
_entry.id   bde46db066caeab6cdd31b5f0d916082
#
_cell.length_a   1.000
_cell.length_b   1.000
_cell.length_c   1.000
_cell.angle_alpha   90.00
_cell.angle_beta   90.00
_cell.angle_gamma   90.00
#
_symmetry.space_group_name_H-M   'P 1'
#
loop_
_entity.id
_entity.type
_entity.pdbx_description
1 polymer ?
#
loop_
_entity_poly.entity_id
_entity_poly.type
_entity_poly.pdbx_seq_one_letter_code
_entity_poly.pdbx_strand_id
1 'polypeptide(L)'
;KMIYYLFWNGVGEAKQFLKKFGGEFVKSGSESEFDANSPSFKQSRENILEISDQVFAIAAGNLSDNEILQCLQKWIHENKTSFLIKTIDSGNTTLSAIIDAILRYRAITGDSMVLAPSTEKWLRVSLIRRFFSENIEFINIAKRHLEVSDFFDLVPRIIYHSGSNGKLGGKSTGLFLARHILLKQPDGERLFAGIKIPKTWYMTADSISDFLQYNDLEDINEQKYKDPEQVRIEYPNIIQLFKNSHFSSEIVKGLSMALDDFGDQPIIVRSSSLLEDRIGTAFSGKYKSLFLANQGPKHKRLNALLDAIAEVYAS
;
A
#
# COMPACT_ATOMS: atom_id res chain seq x y z
N LYS A 1 -23.56 14.12 -9.28
CA LYS A 1 -23.18 14.40 -7.89
C LYS A 1 -23.94 15.63 -7.35
N MET A 2 -23.99 16.79 -8.06
CA MET A 2 -24.64 18.02 -7.58
C MET A 2 -26.10 17.80 -7.18
N ILE A 3 -26.92 17.22 -8.04
CA ILE A 3 -28.34 16.99 -7.75
C ILE A 3 -28.57 16.10 -6.52
N TYR A 4 -27.76 15.07 -6.32
CA TYR A 4 -27.82 14.24 -5.12
C TYR A 4 -27.35 14.97 -3.87
N TYR A 5 -26.32 15.84 -3.99
CA TYR A 5 -25.91 16.70 -2.89
C TYR A 5 -27.04 17.62 -2.44
N LEU A 6 -27.72 18.30 -3.37
CA LEU A 6 -28.89 19.14 -3.10
C LEU A 6 -30.04 18.34 -2.48
N PHE A 7 -30.30 17.15 -3.00
CA PHE A 7 -31.35 16.26 -2.45
C PHE A 7 -31.08 15.88 -0.99
N TRP A 8 -29.83 15.46 -0.67
CA TRP A 8 -29.45 15.10 0.70
C TRP A 8 -29.42 16.29 1.66
N ASN A 9 -29.23 17.51 1.14
CA ASN A 9 -29.36 18.75 1.92
C ASN A 9 -30.81 19.29 1.99
N GLY A 10 -31.80 18.50 1.58
CA GLY A 10 -33.21 18.82 1.78
C GLY A 10 -33.81 19.78 0.76
N VAL A 11 -33.17 20.06 -0.37
CA VAL A 11 -33.67 20.94 -1.43
C VAL A 11 -34.84 20.28 -2.14
N GLY A 12 -36.04 20.84 -1.99
CA GLY A 12 -37.29 20.30 -2.53
C GLY A 12 -37.31 20.17 -4.05
N GLU A 13 -36.73 21.17 -4.75
CA GLU A 13 -36.58 21.16 -6.22
C GLU A 13 -35.73 19.99 -6.71
N ALA A 14 -34.65 19.65 -5.99
CA ALA A 14 -33.81 18.50 -6.32
C ALA A 14 -34.59 17.18 -6.23
N LYS A 15 -35.49 17.06 -5.24
CA LYS A 15 -36.38 15.89 -5.09
C LYS A 15 -37.37 15.78 -6.26
N GLN A 16 -37.94 16.93 -6.68
CA GLN A 16 -38.87 16.96 -7.83
C GLN A 16 -38.12 16.60 -9.12
N PHE A 17 -36.92 17.16 -9.30
CA PHE A 17 -36.06 16.88 -10.44
C PHE A 17 -35.72 15.39 -10.54
N LEU A 18 -35.28 14.76 -9.44
CA LEU A 18 -34.98 13.31 -9.41
C LEU A 18 -36.21 12.46 -9.69
N LYS A 19 -37.40 12.87 -9.25
CA LYS A 19 -38.65 12.16 -9.57
C LYS A 19 -39.00 12.28 -11.06
N LYS A 20 -38.83 13.47 -11.64
CA LYS A 20 -39.13 13.73 -13.05
C LYS A 20 -38.20 12.93 -13.95
N PHE A 21 -36.90 13.03 -13.72
CA PHE A 21 -35.89 12.34 -14.54
C PHE A 21 -35.75 10.85 -14.20
N GLY A 22 -35.97 10.43 -12.96
CA GLY A 22 -36.06 9.03 -12.60
C GLY A 22 -37.27 8.32 -13.24
N GLY A 23 -38.37 9.07 -13.50
CA GLY A 23 -39.53 8.59 -14.23
C GLY A 23 -39.41 8.60 -15.75
N GLU A 24 -38.62 9.54 -16.32
CA GLU A 24 -38.37 9.64 -17.77
C GLU A 24 -37.36 8.62 -18.28
N PHE A 25 -36.46 8.15 -17.43
CA PHE A 25 -35.61 6.98 -17.72
C PHE A 25 -36.43 5.72 -17.99
N VAL A 26 -37.67 5.70 -17.54
CA VAL A 26 -38.63 4.60 -17.66
C VAL A 26 -39.62 4.83 -18.81
N LYS A 27 -39.87 6.10 -19.24
CA LYS A 27 -40.99 6.45 -20.13
C LYS A 27 -40.69 6.58 -21.61
N SER A 28 -39.45 6.36 -22.10
CA SER A 28 -39.16 6.41 -23.54
C SER A 28 -39.36 5.08 -24.28
N GLY A 29 -40.21 4.24 -23.79
CA GLY A 29 -40.67 3.02 -24.44
C GLY A 29 -42.10 2.73 -24.07
N SER A 30 -43.03 2.59 -25.09
CA SER A 30 -44.43 2.22 -25.03
C SER A 30 -44.89 1.50 -23.75
N GLU A 31 -46.12 1.78 -23.33
CA GLU A 31 -46.86 1.13 -22.24
C GLU A 31 -46.89 -0.41 -22.36
N SER A 32 -45.78 -1.05 -22.05
CA SER A 32 -45.75 -2.51 -21.84
C SER A 32 -44.85 -2.75 -20.63
N GLU A 33 -45.38 -3.49 -19.69
CA GLU A 33 -44.85 -4.06 -18.47
C GLU A 33 -43.32 -3.81 -18.23
N PHE A 34 -43.03 -3.22 -17.08
CA PHE A 34 -41.71 -2.92 -16.57
C PHE A 34 -40.88 -4.21 -16.47
N ASP A 35 -40.17 -4.57 -17.53
CA ASP A 35 -39.19 -5.64 -17.48
C ASP A 35 -37.87 -5.08 -16.96
N ALA A 36 -37.51 -5.44 -15.69
CA ALA A 36 -36.26 -5.06 -15.05
C ALA A 36 -35.00 -5.53 -15.81
N ASN A 37 -35.17 -6.42 -16.78
CA ASN A 37 -34.08 -6.96 -17.61
C ASN A 37 -33.95 -6.24 -18.96
N SER A 38 -34.82 -5.26 -19.26
CA SER A 38 -34.69 -4.49 -20.50
C SER A 38 -33.52 -3.51 -20.42
N PRO A 39 -32.68 -3.44 -21.47
CA PRO A 39 -31.57 -2.52 -21.50
C PRO A 39 -32.04 -1.06 -21.54
N SER A 40 -31.46 -0.21 -20.69
CA SER A 40 -31.74 1.23 -20.74
C SER A 40 -31.03 1.89 -21.93
N PHE A 41 -31.69 2.82 -22.59
CA PHE A 41 -31.13 3.56 -23.71
C PHE A 41 -30.08 4.57 -23.25
N LYS A 42 -28.98 4.68 -24.01
CA LYS A 42 -27.95 5.70 -23.78
C LYS A 42 -28.51 7.08 -24.15
N GLN A 43 -28.43 8.02 -23.23
CA GLN A 43 -28.85 9.41 -23.49
C GLN A 43 -27.95 10.11 -24.52
N SER A 44 -28.53 10.98 -25.31
CA SER A 44 -27.78 11.85 -26.22
C SER A 44 -26.94 12.87 -25.42
N ARG A 45 -25.88 13.37 -26.05
CA ARG A 45 -25.01 14.38 -25.44
C ARG A 45 -25.76 15.69 -25.17
N GLU A 46 -26.71 16.03 -26.04
CA GLU A 46 -27.55 17.23 -25.92
C GLU A 46 -28.46 17.15 -24.70
N ASN A 47 -29.11 16.04 -24.46
CA ASN A 47 -29.92 15.81 -23.25
C ASN A 47 -29.09 15.92 -21.96
N ILE A 48 -27.83 15.44 -21.97
CA ILE A 48 -26.97 15.53 -20.79
C ILE A 48 -26.60 16.99 -20.49
N LEU A 49 -26.37 17.81 -21.50
CA LEU A 49 -26.09 19.26 -21.33
C LEU A 49 -27.29 19.99 -20.77
N GLU A 50 -28.50 19.77 -21.32
CA GLU A 50 -29.73 20.37 -20.81
C GLU A 50 -30.03 19.98 -19.36
N ILE A 51 -29.86 18.72 -19.02
CA ILE A 51 -29.97 18.21 -17.64
C ILE A 51 -28.93 18.90 -16.73
N SER A 52 -27.72 19.08 -17.21
CA SER A 52 -26.67 19.77 -16.47
C SER A 52 -27.02 21.22 -16.16
N ASP A 53 -27.51 21.95 -17.16
CA ASP A 53 -27.93 23.35 -17.00
C ASP A 53 -29.06 23.49 -15.98
N GLN A 54 -30.07 22.62 -16.03
CA GLN A 54 -31.15 22.61 -15.05
C GLN A 54 -30.64 22.25 -13.63
N VAL A 55 -29.73 21.31 -13.47
CA VAL A 55 -29.13 20.99 -12.17
C VAL A 55 -28.34 22.17 -11.60
N PHE A 56 -27.57 22.88 -12.42
CA PHE A 56 -26.80 24.02 -11.96
C PHE A 56 -27.71 25.24 -11.71
N ALA A 57 -28.81 25.42 -12.43
CA ALA A 57 -29.83 26.42 -12.11
C ALA A 57 -30.44 26.20 -10.72
N ILE A 58 -30.80 24.93 -10.37
CA ILE A 58 -31.28 24.57 -9.03
C ILE A 58 -30.17 24.82 -7.98
N ALA A 59 -28.91 24.50 -8.30
CA ALA A 59 -27.79 24.74 -7.38
C ALA A 59 -27.62 26.23 -7.11
N ALA A 60 -27.61 27.08 -8.14
CA ALA A 60 -27.47 28.52 -8.02
C ALA A 60 -28.63 29.20 -7.24
N GLY A 61 -29.81 28.62 -7.25
CA GLY A 61 -30.96 29.11 -6.45
C GLY A 61 -30.86 28.73 -4.96
N ASN A 62 -30.04 27.74 -4.58
CA ASN A 62 -30.02 27.19 -3.22
C ASN A 62 -28.66 27.21 -2.53
N LEU A 63 -27.57 27.47 -3.25
CA LEU A 63 -26.18 27.49 -2.76
C LEU A 63 -25.50 28.80 -3.21
N SER A 64 -24.53 29.25 -2.44
CA SER A 64 -23.64 30.35 -2.86
C SER A 64 -22.61 29.83 -3.91
N ASP A 65 -22.07 30.74 -4.70
CA ASP A 65 -21.03 30.44 -5.69
C ASP A 65 -19.81 29.74 -5.07
N ASN A 66 -19.44 30.13 -3.85
CA ASN A 66 -18.35 29.50 -3.11
C ASN A 66 -18.67 28.06 -2.74
N GLU A 67 -19.87 27.72 -2.31
CA GLU A 67 -20.29 26.34 -1.99
C GLU A 67 -20.33 25.48 -3.24
N ILE A 68 -20.85 25.99 -4.35
CA ILE A 68 -20.84 25.30 -5.64
C ILE A 68 -19.41 25.02 -6.07
N LEU A 69 -18.53 26.02 -6.00
CA LEU A 69 -17.12 25.86 -6.38
C LEU A 69 -16.39 24.85 -5.51
N GLN A 70 -16.59 24.89 -4.20
CA GLN A 70 -16.01 23.90 -3.27
C GLN A 70 -16.49 22.48 -3.58
N CYS A 71 -17.78 22.29 -3.84
CA CYS A 71 -18.32 20.99 -4.23
C CYS A 71 -17.69 20.48 -5.54
N LEU A 72 -17.57 21.35 -6.54
CA LEU A 72 -16.96 21.00 -7.83
C LEU A 72 -15.48 20.65 -7.69
N GLN A 73 -14.72 21.49 -6.98
CA GLN A 73 -13.30 21.23 -6.72
C GLN A 73 -13.08 19.91 -6.01
N LYS A 74 -13.88 19.64 -4.96
CA LYS A 74 -13.87 18.37 -4.23
C LYS A 74 -14.13 17.18 -5.16
N TRP A 75 -15.16 17.24 -5.99
CA TRP A 75 -15.52 16.12 -6.87
C TRP A 75 -14.55 15.91 -8.03
N ILE A 76 -13.97 16.97 -8.56
CA ILE A 76 -12.90 16.89 -9.56
C ILE A 76 -11.68 16.22 -8.93
N HIS A 77 -11.33 16.59 -7.72
CA HIS A 77 -10.21 16.00 -6.98
C HIS A 77 -10.46 14.51 -6.68
N GLU A 78 -11.64 14.17 -6.14
CA GLU A 78 -12.05 12.78 -5.92
C GLU A 78 -11.98 11.94 -7.21
N ASN A 79 -12.42 12.50 -8.34
CA ASN A 79 -12.36 11.81 -9.62
C ASN A 79 -10.92 11.60 -10.10
N LYS A 80 -10.06 12.62 -9.96
CA LYS A 80 -8.63 12.54 -10.30
C LYS A 80 -7.88 11.53 -9.45
N THR A 81 -8.33 11.26 -8.22
CA THR A 81 -7.68 10.33 -7.28
C THR A 81 -8.34 8.96 -7.21
N SER A 82 -9.47 8.75 -7.90
CA SER A 82 -10.22 7.50 -7.87
C SER A 82 -9.45 6.27 -8.36
N PHE A 83 -8.39 6.46 -9.15
CA PHE A 83 -7.53 5.38 -9.63
C PHE A 83 -6.83 4.65 -8.47
N LEU A 84 -6.41 5.35 -7.42
CA LEU A 84 -5.78 4.73 -6.25
C LEU A 84 -6.70 3.71 -5.58
N ILE A 85 -7.97 4.11 -5.38
CA ILE A 85 -8.98 3.23 -4.81
C ILE A 85 -9.20 2.00 -5.69
N LYS A 86 -9.36 2.20 -7.00
CA LYS A 86 -9.56 1.12 -7.97
C LYS A 86 -8.37 0.15 -8.01
N THR A 87 -7.15 0.69 -7.95
CA THR A 87 -5.92 -0.12 -7.97
C THR A 87 -5.81 -0.97 -6.71
N ILE A 88 -6.13 -0.43 -5.54
CA ILE A 88 -6.05 -1.16 -4.27
C ILE A 88 -7.19 -2.17 -4.12
N ASP A 89 -8.38 -1.86 -4.60
CA ASP A 89 -9.56 -2.73 -4.53
C ASP A 89 -9.47 -3.94 -5.48
N SER A 90 -8.68 -3.83 -6.52
CA SER A 90 -8.42 -4.93 -7.45
C SER A 90 -7.53 -5.99 -6.78
N GLY A 91 -8.11 -7.16 -6.47
CA GLY A 91 -7.45 -8.25 -5.73
C GLY A 91 -6.18 -8.81 -6.38
N ASN A 92 -6.02 -8.64 -7.70
CA ASN A 92 -4.90 -9.18 -8.50
C ASN A 92 -3.83 -8.12 -8.85
N THR A 93 -3.85 -6.96 -8.19
CA THR A 93 -2.90 -5.89 -8.49
C THR A 93 -1.54 -6.17 -7.85
N THR A 94 -0.47 -6.06 -8.63
CA THR A 94 0.91 -6.22 -8.16
C THR A 94 1.29 -5.10 -7.18
N LEU A 95 2.29 -5.38 -6.33
CA LEU A 95 2.81 -4.39 -5.39
C LEU A 95 3.35 -3.15 -6.12
N SER A 96 4.02 -3.35 -7.27
CA SER A 96 4.49 -2.27 -8.13
C SER A 96 3.37 -1.31 -8.52
N ALA A 97 2.27 -1.82 -9.06
CA ALA A 97 1.14 -1.00 -9.48
C ALA A 97 0.50 -0.22 -8.31
N ILE A 98 0.48 -0.80 -7.11
CA ILE A 98 -0.02 -0.13 -5.90
C ILE A 98 0.94 0.99 -5.47
N ILE A 99 2.25 0.73 -5.47
CA ILE A 99 3.28 1.73 -5.14
C ILE A 99 3.20 2.90 -6.13
N ASP A 100 3.15 2.62 -7.43
CA ASP A 100 3.01 3.65 -8.47
C ASP A 100 1.73 4.48 -8.28
N ALA A 101 0.62 3.84 -7.92
CA ALA A 101 -0.63 4.53 -7.65
C ALA A 101 -0.52 5.44 -6.40
N ILE A 102 0.17 5.01 -5.34
CA ILE A 102 0.40 5.81 -4.13
C ILE A 102 1.29 7.02 -4.47
N LEU A 103 2.40 6.81 -5.18
CA LEU A 103 3.32 7.89 -5.56
C LEU A 103 2.64 8.91 -6.49
N ARG A 104 1.85 8.43 -7.46
CA ARG A 104 1.04 9.29 -8.32
C ARG A 104 -0.02 10.06 -7.54
N TYR A 105 -0.67 9.43 -6.57
CA TYR A 105 -1.63 10.08 -5.69
C TYR A 105 -0.95 11.22 -4.91
N ARG A 106 0.19 10.97 -4.27
CA ARG A 106 1.00 11.98 -3.59
C ARG A 106 1.36 13.15 -4.51
N ALA A 107 1.80 12.87 -5.74
CA ALA A 107 2.15 13.90 -6.72
C ALA A 107 0.97 14.81 -7.11
N ILE A 108 -0.26 14.29 -7.10
CA ILE A 108 -1.48 15.05 -7.42
C ILE A 108 -2.00 15.86 -6.23
N THR A 109 -1.92 15.30 -5.01
CA THR A 109 -2.54 15.90 -3.81
C THR A 109 -1.56 16.73 -2.97
N GLY A 110 -0.25 16.57 -3.19
CA GLY A 110 0.76 17.04 -2.25
C GLY A 110 0.62 16.35 -0.90
N ASP A 111 0.96 17.02 0.16
CA ASP A 111 0.82 16.53 1.53
C ASP A 111 -0.60 16.77 2.10
N SER A 112 -1.47 17.50 1.37
CA SER A 112 -2.86 17.72 1.77
C SER A 112 -3.78 16.62 1.22
N MET A 113 -4.26 15.76 2.10
CA MET A 113 -5.20 14.71 1.74
C MET A 113 -6.63 15.22 1.76
N VAL A 114 -7.28 15.28 0.60
CA VAL A 114 -8.68 15.69 0.46
C VAL A 114 -9.54 14.50 0.05
N LEU A 115 -9.70 13.54 0.97
CA LEU A 115 -10.62 12.42 0.82
C LEU A 115 -11.82 12.58 1.76
N ALA A 116 -12.97 12.04 1.37
CA ALA A 116 -14.06 11.89 2.32
C ALA A 116 -13.62 10.99 3.49
N PRO A 117 -14.03 11.27 4.73
CA PRO A 117 -13.57 10.51 5.92
C PRO A 117 -13.81 9.01 5.83
N SER A 118 -14.91 8.58 5.20
CA SER A 118 -15.21 7.16 4.97
C SER A 118 -14.23 6.51 3.99
N THR A 119 -13.91 7.22 2.91
CA THR A 119 -12.96 6.77 1.89
C THR A 119 -11.54 6.69 2.43
N GLU A 120 -11.13 7.69 3.19
CA GLU A 120 -9.83 7.70 3.85
C GLU A 120 -9.68 6.52 4.84
N LYS A 121 -10.70 6.28 5.66
CA LYS A 121 -10.71 5.16 6.60
C LYS A 121 -10.61 3.81 5.88
N TRP A 122 -11.37 3.64 4.79
CA TRP A 122 -11.31 2.44 3.96
C TRP A 122 -9.92 2.26 3.33
N LEU A 123 -9.37 3.32 2.73
CA LEU A 123 -8.05 3.31 2.10
C LEU A 123 -6.95 2.95 3.11
N ARG A 124 -6.97 3.55 4.30
CA ARG A 124 -6.06 3.27 5.40
C ARG A 124 -6.06 1.79 5.77
N VAL A 125 -7.24 1.21 5.98
CA VAL A 125 -7.38 -0.22 6.32
C VAL A 125 -6.88 -1.10 5.18
N SER A 126 -7.19 -0.75 3.93
CA SER A 126 -6.75 -1.50 2.75
C SER A 126 -5.23 -1.48 2.59
N LEU A 127 -4.58 -0.34 2.81
CA LEU A 127 -3.11 -0.23 2.80
C LEU A 127 -2.47 -1.03 3.93
N ILE A 128 -3.01 -0.98 5.15
CA ILE A 128 -2.53 -1.78 6.28
C ILE A 128 -2.59 -3.27 5.93
N ARG A 129 -3.70 -3.74 5.38
CA ARG A 129 -3.87 -5.14 4.95
C ARG A 129 -2.90 -5.51 3.85
N ARG A 130 -2.67 -4.62 2.90
CA ARG A 130 -1.82 -4.88 1.73
C ARG A 130 -0.34 -4.96 2.08
N PHE A 131 0.15 -4.02 2.87
CA PHE A 131 1.58 -3.92 3.19
C PHE A 131 2.00 -4.71 4.43
N PHE A 132 1.10 -4.90 5.40
CA PHE A 132 1.48 -5.44 6.71
C PHE A 132 0.80 -6.77 7.01
N SER A 133 -0.45 -6.76 7.45
CA SER A 133 -1.10 -7.96 7.96
C SER A 133 -2.61 -7.96 7.73
N GLU A 134 -3.18 -9.17 7.58
CA GLU A 134 -4.63 -9.39 7.57
C GLU A 134 -5.19 -9.72 8.96
N ASN A 135 -4.33 -9.80 9.98
CA ASN A 135 -4.77 -10.03 11.34
C ASN A 135 -5.63 -8.85 11.83
N ILE A 136 -6.86 -9.16 12.27
CA ILE A 136 -7.87 -8.17 12.66
C ILE A 136 -7.41 -7.37 13.88
N GLU A 137 -6.75 -8.00 14.85
CA GLU A 137 -6.24 -7.32 16.05
C GLU A 137 -5.18 -6.30 15.68
N PHE A 138 -4.23 -6.70 14.83
CA PHE A 138 -3.21 -5.80 14.30
C PHE A 138 -3.85 -4.62 13.55
N ILE A 139 -4.79 -4.88 12.64
CA ILE A 139 -5.49 -3.84 11.87
C ILE A 139 -6.23 -2.87 12.80
N ASN A 140 -6.86 -3.38 13.85
CA ASN A 140 -7.60 -2.56 14.82
C ASN A 140 -6.71 -1.62 15.62
N ILE A 141 -5.47 -2.01 15.88
CA ILE A 141 -4.46 -1.15 16.52
C ILE A 141 -3.89 -0.18 15.46
N ALA A 142 -3.38 -0.71 14.36
CA ALA A 142 -2.69 0.07 13.33
C ALA A 142 -3.53 1.21 12.76
N LYS A 143 -4.82 0.99 12.48
CA LYS A 143 -5.72 2.02 11.93
C LYS A 143 -5.96 3.23 12.85
N ARG A 144 -5.59 3.13 14.14
CA ARG A 144 -5.69 4.24 15.11
C ARG A 144 -4.45 5.14 15.08
N HIS A 145 -3.32 4.61 14.60
CA HIS A 145 -2.02 5.26 14.69
C HIS A 145 -1.38 5.55 13.33
N LEU A 146 -1.84 4.86 12.26
CA LEU A 146 -1.35 5.07 10.91
C LEU A 146 -2.36 5.86 10.08
N GLU A 147 -1.86 6.72 9.23
CA GLU A 147 -2.59 7.49 8.22
C GLU A 147 -2.14 7.08 6.82
N VAL A 148 -2.88 7.49 5.80
CA VAL A 148 -2.52 7.21 4.40
C VAL A 148 -1.20 7.90 4.03
N SER A 149 -0.94 9.08 4.57
CA SER A 149 0.31 9.83 4.40
C SER A 149 1.55 9.08 4.89
N ASP A 150 1.44 8.26 5.94
CA ASP A 150 2.56 7.50 6.48
C ASP A 150 3.12 6.49 5.45
N PHE A 151 2.28 6.04 4.51
CA PHE A 151 2.69 5.16 3.42
C PHE A 151 3.49 5.88 2.34
N PHE A 152 3.38 7.20 2.22
CA PHE A 152 4.18 7.99 1.27
C PHE A 152 5.69 7.94 1.57
N ASP A 153 6.04 7.79 2.84
CA ASP A 153 7.43 7.66 3.27
C ASP A 153 7.91 6.20 3.33
N LEU A 154 6.98 5.26 3.44
CA LEU A 154 7.26 3.84 3.46
C LEU A 154 7.58 3.29 2.07
N VAL A 155 6.71 3.55 1.08
CA VAL A 155 6.77 2.89 -0.23
C VAL A 155 8.07 3.12 -1.00
N PRO A 156 8.74 4.29 -0.94
CA PRO A 156 10.03 4.50 -1.62
C PRO A 156 11.18 3.65 -1.07
N ARG A 157 11.01 3.06 0.13
CA ARG A 157 12.03 2.25 0.82
C ARG A 157 11.71 0.76 0.78
N ILE A 158 10.77 0.34 -0.05
CA ILE A 158 10.45 -1.08 -0.23
C ILE A 158 11.21 -1.59 -1.46
N ILE A 159 11.95 -2.67 -1.28
CA ILE A 159 12.65 -3.40 -2.34
C ILE A 159 11.82 -4.63 -2.66
N TYR A 160 11.46 -4.80 -3.92
CA TYR A 160 10.57 -5.86 -4.39
C TYR A 160 10.89 -6.21 -5.85
N HIS A 161 10.50 -7.41 -6.28
CA HIS A 161 10.52 -7.82 -7.69
C HIS A 161 9.20 -7.49 -8.38
N SER A 162 9.17 -7.38 -9.72
CA SER A 162 8.01 -6.89 -10.49
C SER A 162 6.73 -7.70 -10.28
N GLY A 163 6.83 -8.99 -10.05
CA GLY A 163 5.72 -9.90 -9.74
C GLY A 163 5.32 -9.94 -8.26
N SER A 164 5.99 -9.17 -7.39
CA SER A 164 5.76 -9.24 -5.94
C SER A 164 4.32 -8.92 -5.56
N ASN A 165 3.77 -9.76 -4.72
CA ASN A 165 2.55 -9.55 -3.94
C ASN A 165 2.85 -9.59 -2.43
N GLY A 166 4.15 -9.59 -2.07
CA GLY A 166 4.61 -9.75 -0.72
C GLY A 166 4.22 -8.63 0.21
N LYS A 167 4.19 -8.98 1.49
CA LYS A 167 3.99 -8.05 2.61
C LYS A 167 5.33 -7.82 3.30
N LEU A 168 5.37 -6.80 4.14
CA LEU A 168 6.49 -6.61 5.05
C LEU A 168 6.36 -7.59 6.22
N GLY A 169 7.49 -8.13 6.67
CA GLY A 169 7.50 -9.08 7.79
C GLY A 169 7.22 -8.45 9.15
N GLY A 170 7.11 -9.28 10.20
CA GLY A 170 6.66 -8.88 11.52
C GLY A 170 7.50 -7.80 12.18
N LYS A 171 8.84 -7.95 12.22
CA LYS A 171 9.75 -6.94 12.79
C LYS A 171 9.67 -5.61 12.06
N SER A 172 9.62 -5.63 10.73
CA SER A 172 9.49 -4.43 9.89
C SER A 172 8.20 -3.69 10.19
N THR A 173 7.09 -4.43 10.23
CA THR A 173 5.75 -3.91 10.51
C THR A 173 5.65 -3.38 11.95
N GLY A 174 6.20 -4.11 12.92
CA GLY A 174 6.23 -3.70 14.32
C GLY A 174 7.03 -2.43 14.54
N LEU A 175 8.22 -2.32 13.94
CA LEU A 175 9.04 -1.12 14.05
C LEU A 175 8.34 0.11 13.42
N PHE A 176 7.74 -0.08 12.25
CA PHE A 176 7.00 0.99 11.58
C PHE A 176 5.82 1.48 12.43
N LEU A 177 5.02 0.57 12.95
CA LEU A 177 3.87 0.91 13.80
C LEU A 177 4.31 1.56 15.11
N ALA A 178 5.33 1.01 15.80
CA ALA A 178 5.85 1.55 17.06
C ALA A 178 6.33 2.99 16.90
N ARG A 179 7.05 3.29 15.79
CA ARG A 179 7.46 4.66 15.47
C ARG A 179 6.28 5.62 15.45
N HIS A 180 5.21 5.27 14.73
CA HIS A 180 4.06 6.16 14.57
C HIS A 180 3.25 6.28 15.86
N ILE A 181 3.18 5.22 16.66
CA ILE A 181 2.58 5.28 18.01
C ILE A 181 3.33 6.28 18.90
N LEU A 182 4.65 6.21 18.93
CA LEU A 182 5.46 7.10 19.77
C LEU A 182 5.39 8.56 19.30
N LEU A 183 5.57 8.81 18.01
CA LEU A 183 5.60 10.19 17.47
C LEU A 183 4.23 10.89 17.53
N LYS A 184 3.12 10.15 17.44
CA LYS A 184 1.75 10.72 17.48
C LYS A 184 1.17 10.83 18.90
N GLN A 185 1.94 10.51 19.95
CA GLN A 185 1.51 10.78 21.31
C GLN A 185 1.49 12.31 21.59
N PRO A 186 0.59 12.79 22.45
CA PRO A 186 0.66 14.14 22.94
C PRO A 186 2.06 14.40 23.51
N ASP A 187 2.72 15.48 23.13
CA ASP A 187 4.12 15.78 23.48
C ASP A 187 5.16 14.74 22.99
N GLY A 188 4.80 13.84 22.07
CA GLY A 188 5.67 12.74 21.63
C GLY A 188 7.02 13.22 21.09
N GLU A 189 7.03 14.27 20.30
CA GLU A 189 8.28 14.89 19.81
C GLU A 189 9.20 15.35 20.95
N ARG A 190 8.65 15.90 22.02
CA ARG A 190 9.42 16.36 23.18
C ARG A 190 9.87 15.20 24.06
N LEU A 191 8.97 14.28 24.37
CA LEU A 191 9.24 13.15 25.28
C LEU A 191 10.22 12.15 24.67
N PHE A 192 10.15 11.96 23.36
CA PHE A 192 10.94 10.96 22.63
C PHE A 192 12.03 11.57 21.75
N ALA A 193 12.36 12.87 21.92
CA ALA A 193 13.41 13.56 21.16
C ALA A 193 14.78 12.84 21.20
N GLY A 194 15.06 12.10 22.29
CA GLY A 194 16.27 11.29 22.44
C GLY A 194 16.21 9.91 21.75
N ILE A 195 15.04 9.47 21.30
CA ILE A 195 14.87 8.17 20.67
C ILE A 195 15.11 8.31 19.17
N LYS A 196 16.22 7.71 18.71
CA LYS A 196 16.54 7.65 17.27
C LYS A 196 16.08 6.32 16.71
N ILE A 197 15.30 6.37 15.64
CA ILE A 197 14.90 5.19 14.90
C ILE A 197 15.86 5.02 13.72
N PRO A 198 16.51 3.86 13.59
CA PRO A 198 17.43 3.61 12.49
C PRO A 198 16.71 3.79 11.14
N LYS A 199 17.39 4.42 10.18
CA LYS A 199 16.93 4.44 8.80
C LYS A 199 16.82 3.00 8.30
N THR A 200 15.66 2.61 7.80
CA THR A 200 15.37 1.23 7.45
C THR A 200 14.84 1.15 6.02
N TRP A 201 15.36 0.19 5.26
CA TRP A 201 14.83 -0.27 3.99
C TRP A 201 14.25 -1.68 4.19
N TYR A 202 13.24 -2.02 3.43
CA TYR A 202 12.45 -3.21 3.62
C TYR A 202 12.46 -4.07 2.36
N MET A 203 12.71 -5.36 2.51
CA MET A 203 12.47 -6.33 1.44
C MET A 203 11.14 -7.04 1.70
N THR A 204 10.39 -7.33 0.64
CA THR A 204 9.12 -8.05 0.74
C THR A 204 9.34 -9.51 1.14
N ALA A 205 8.36 -10.09 1.82
CA ALA A 205 8.46 -11.45 2.35
C ALA A 205 8.58 -12.52 1.27
N ASP A 206 8.11 -12.27 0.06
CA ASP A 206 8.22 -13.14 -1.10
C ASP A 206 9.55 -13.04 -1.85
N SER A 207 10.43 -12.11 -1.48
CA SER A 207 11.75 -11.95 -2.11
C SER A 207 12.64 -13.19 -1.94
N ILE A 208 12.45 -13.97 -0.87
CA ILE A 208 13.18 -15.25 -0.70
C ILE A 208 12.67 -16.30 -1.71
N SER A 209 11.38 -16.37 -1.93
CA SER A 209 10.80 -17.30 -2.92
C SER A 209 11.25 -16.95 -4.34
N ASP A 210 11.29 -15.64 -4.68
CA ASP A 210 11.83 -15.15 -5.94
C ASP A 210 13.31 -15.52 -6.09
N PHE A 211 14.12 -15.37 -5.03
CA PHE A 211 15.52 -15.74 -5.03
C PHE A 211 15.73 -17.23 -5.27
N LEU A 212 14.95 -18.10 -4.61
CA LEU A 212 15.03 -19.55 -4.80
C LEU A 212 14.65 -19.93 -6.24
N GLN A 213 13.54 -19.40 -6.76
CA GLN A 213 13.07 -19.67 -8.10
C GLN A 213 14.06 -19.16 -9.17
N TYR A 214 14.63 -17.95 -8.96
CA TYR A 214 15.59 -17.36 -9.90
C TYR A 214 16.90 -18.17 -10.07
N ASN A 215 17.23 -19.00 -9.06
CA ASN A 215 18.43 -19.82 -9.02
C ASN A 215 18.17 -21.33 -9.11
N ASP A 216 16.93 -21.75 -9.40
CA ASP A 216 16.51 -23.17 -9.42
C ASP A 216 16.85 -23.90 -8.11
N LEU A 217 16.59 -23.26 -6.95
CA LEU A 217 16.93 -23.74 -5.62
C LEU A 217 15.71 -24.17 -4.78
N GLU A 218 14.55 -24.38 -5.38
CA GLU A 218 13.31 -24.73 -4.68
C GLU A 218 13.41 -26.02 -3.89
N ASP A 219 14.26 -26.95 -4.33
CA ASP A 219 14.52 -28.24 -3.65
C ASP A 219 15.08 -28.05 -2.24
N ILE A 220 15.66 -26.88 -1.93
CA ILE A 220 16.12 -26.57 -0.57
C ILE A 220 14.96 -26.58 0.44
N ASN A 221 13.74 -26.37 0.00
CA ASN A 221 12.56 -26.48 0.86
C ASN A 221 12.37 -27.90 1.43
N GLU A 222 13.00 -28.91 0.86
CA GLU A 222 12.99 -30.29 1.40
C GLU A 222 13.79 -30.43 2.69
N GLN A 223 14.69 -29.48 3.00
CA GLN A 223 15.44 -29.47 4.26
C GLN A 223 14.55 -29.58 5.51
N LYS A 224 13.34 -29.06 5.44
CA LYS A 224 12.35 -29.14 6.54
C LYS A 224 11.91 -30.57 6.89
N TYR A 225 12.18 -31.55 6.02
CA TYR A 225 11.83 -32.95 6.20
C TYR A 225 13.02 -33.82 6.63
N LYS A 226 14.24 -33.28 6.66
CA LYS A 226 15.47 -33.97 7.06
C LYS A 226 15.64 -33.96 8.56
N ASP A 227 16.41 -34.91 9.06
CA ASP A 227 16.81 -34.95 10.45
C ASP A 227 17.67 -33.72 10.82
N PRO A 228 17.53 -33.17 12.04
CA PRO A 228 18.29 -32.01 12.49
C PRO A 228 19.81 -32.14 12.38
N GLU A 229 20.33 -33.33 12.56
CA GLU A 229 21.76 -33.66 12.42
C GLU A 229 22.22 -33.54 10.96
N GLN A 230 21.44 -34.04 10.04
CA GLN A 230 21.70 -33.94 8.60
C GLN A 230 21.65 -32.49 8.14
N VAL A 231 20.62 -31.72 8.56
CA VAL A 231 20.52 -30.30 8.28
C VAL A 231 21.76 -29.56 8.78
N ARG A 232 22.25 -29.88 10.00
CA ARG A 232 23.43 -29.25 10.59
C ARG A 232 24.70 -29.50 9.77
N ILE A 233 24.87 -30.72 9.22
CA ILE A 233 26.02 -31.07 8.38
C ILE A 233 25.96 -30.34 7.02
N GLU A 234 24.78 -30.25 6.43
CA GLU A 234 24.60 -29.65 5.11
C GLU A 234 24.58 -28.10 5.15
N TYR A 235 24.24 -27.46 6.27
CA TYR A 235 24.06 -26.04 6.43
C TYR A 235 25.23 -25.17 5.94
N PRO A 236 26.52 -25.46 6.21
CA PRO A 236 27.63 -24.70 5.67
C PRO A 236 27.68 -24.67 4.14
N ASN A 237 27.31 -25.79 3.50
CA ASN A 237 27.26 -25.89 2.04
C ASN A 237 26.08 -25.09 1.47
N ILE A 238 24.93 -25.11 2.15
CA ILE A 238 23.77 -24.31 1.78
C ILE A 238 24.10 -22.80 1.83
N ILE A 239 24.78 -22.35 2.87
CA ILE A 239 25.25 -20.95 2.93
C ILE A 239 26.11 -20.59 1.71
N GLN A 240 27.06 -21.44 1.35
CA GLN A 240 27.93 -21.20 0.19
C GLN A 240 27.15 -21.22 -1.13
N LEU A 241 26.19 -22.12 -1.25
CA LEU A 241 25.31 -22.19 -2.41
C LEU A 241 24.51 -20.87 -2.57
N PHE A 242 23.89 -20.35 -1.50
CA PHE A 242 23.15 -19.11 -1.51
C PHE A 242 24.06 -17.90 -1.81
N LYS A 243 25.26 -17.84 -1.23
CA LYS A 243 26.21 -16.74 -1.49
C LYS A 243 26.77 -16.73 -2.92
N ASN A 244 26.83 -17.88 -3.57
CA ASN A 244 27.21 -17.99 -4.98
C ASN A 244 26.05 -17.82 -5.97
N SER A 245 24.83 -17.69 -5.46
CA SER A 245 23.63 -17.46 -6.24
C SER A 245 23.43 -15.97 -6.54
N HIS A 246 22.53 -15.67 -7.47
CA HIS A 246 22.31 -14.33 -7.96
C HIS A 246 20.95 -13.78 -7.53
N PHE A 247 20.90 -12.48 -7.28
CA PHE A 247 19.64 -11.77 -7.12
C PHE A 247 19.16 -11.20 -8.45
N SER A 248 17.85 -11.08 -8.62
CA SER A 248 17.29 -10.43 -9.80
C SER A 248 17.78 -8.99 -9.93
N SER A 249 17.85 -8.47 -11.15
CA SER A 249 18.34 -7.12 -11.42
C SER A 249 17.56 -6.03 -10.68
N GLU A 250 16.27 -6.26 -10.44
CA GLU A 250 15.39 -5.36 -9.72
C GLU A 250 15.78 -5.26 -8.24
N ILE A 251 16.03 -6.38 -7.60
CA ILE A 251 16.51 -6.43 -6.21
C ILE A 251 17.90 -5.78 -6.09
N VAL A 252 18.82 -6.10 -6.98
CA VAL A 252 20.18 -5.48 -6.99
C VAL A 252 20.07 -3.97 -7.13
N LYS A 253 19.22 -3.46 -8.03
CA LYS A 253 18.95 -2.03 -8.20
C LYS A 253 18.40 -1.41 -6.93
N GLY A 254 17.40 -2.02 -6.30
CA GLY A 254 16.80 -1.54 -5.06
C GLY A 254 17.81 -1.48 -3.92
N LEU A 255 18.67 -2.50 -3.76
CA LEU A 255 19.75 -2.53 -2.77
C LEU A 255 20.83 -1.47 -3.06
N SER A 256 21.14 -1.23 -4.32
CA SER A 256 22.06 -0.15 -4.72
C SER A 256 21.52 1.23 -4.34
N MET A 257 20.22 1.46 -4.51
CA MET A 257 19.55 2.71 -4.07
C MET A 257 19.54 2.83 -2.54
N ALA A 258 19.31 1.73 -1.83
CA ALA A 258 19.38 1.70 -0.37
C ALA A 258 20.79 2.07 0.15
N LEU A 259 21.85 1.58 -0.49
CA LEU A 259 23.23 1.95 -0.15
C LEU A 259 23.51 3.44 -0.37
N ASP A 260 22.97 4.05 -1.42
CA ASP A 260 23.10 5.49 -1.64
C ASP A 260 22.42 6.28 -0.53
N ASP A 261 21.23 5.84 -0.10
CA ASP A 261 20.48 6.47 0.98
C ASP A 261 21.14 6.27 2.37
N PHE A 262 21.79 5.13 2.62
CA PHE A 262 22.54 4.89 3.86
C PHE A 262 23.85 5.67 3.93
N GLY A 263 24.45 6.00 2.79
CA GLY A 263 25.79 6.56 2.74
C GLY A 263 26.81 5.57 3.30
N ASP A 264 27.70 6.04 4.18
CA ASP A 264 28.75 5.24 4.82
C ASP A 264 28.35 4.74 6.23
N GLN A 265 27.07 4.82 6.59
CA GLN A 265 26.63 4.35 7.88
C GLN A 265 26.67 2.81 7.98
N PRO A 266 27.10 2.23 9.10
CA PRO A 266 27.03 0.79 9.32
C PRO A 266 25.61 0.26 9.12
N ILE A 267 25.48 -0.93 8.57
CA ILE A 267 24.19 -1.56 8.25
C ILE A 267 24.06 -2.85 9.04
N ILE A 268 22.86 -3.12 9.52
CA ILE A 268 22.46 -4.44 10.03
C ILE A 268 21.44 -5.05 9.07
N VAL A 269 21.72 -6.28 8.60
CA VAL A 269 20.80 -7.11 7.82
C VAL A 269 20.12 -8.07 8.78
N ARG A 270 18.78 -8.08 8.81
CA ARG A 270 17.98 -8.88 9.73
C ARG A 270 16.81 -9.54 9.02
N SER A 271 16.51 -10.77 9.41
CA SER A 271 15.24 -11.41 9.10
C SER A 271 14.06 -10.62 9.68
N SER A 272 12.95 -10.61 8.96
CA SER A 272 11.66 -10.09 9.42
C SER A 272 10.55 -11.12 9.19
N SER A 273 10.83 -12.39 9.51
CA SER A 273 9.88 -13.48 9.37
C SER A 273 8.68 -13.32 10.31
N LEU A 274 7.48 -13.62 9.83
CA LEU A 274 6.28 -13.69 10.68
C LEU A 274 6.35 -14.81 11.72
N LEU A 275 7.18 -15.84 11.48
CA LEU A 275 7.37 -16.95 12.41
C LEU A 275 8.17 -16.54 13.65
N GLU A 276 9.08 -15.59 13.51
CA GLU A 276 9.95 -15.13 14.59
C GLU A 276 9.22 -14.31 15.64
N ASP A 277 8.18 -13.58 15.22
CA ASP A 277 7.46 -12.59 16.04
C ASP A 277 6.02 -13.03 16.38
N ARG A 278 5.74 -14.33 16.35
CA ARG A 278 4.40 -14.84 16.64
C ARG A 278 4.10 -14.77 18.14
N ILE A 279 2.95 -14.21 18.51
CA ILE A 279 2.47 -14.19 19.89
C ILE A 279 2.33 -15.63 20.39
N GLY A 280 3.02 -15.97 21.49
CA GLY A 280 2.96 -17.29 22.15
C GLY A 280 4.05 -18.28 21.75
N THR A 281 4.78 -18.07 20.67
CA THR A 281 5.94 -18.90 20.27
C THR A 281 7.02 -18.00 19.68
N ALA A 282 7.80 -17.37 20.55
CA ALA A 282 8.92 -16.55 20.11
C ALA A 282 10.08 -17.46 19.68
N PHE A 283 10.43 -17.43 18.39
CA PHE A 283 11.63 -18.05 17.83
C PHE A 283 12.81 -17.06 17.77
N SER A 284 12.93 -16.22 18.80
CA SER A 284 13.99 -15.21 18.88
C SER A 284 15.37 -15.86 18.81
N GLY A 285 16.25 -15.27 17.99
CA GLY A 285 17.64 -15.71 17.85
C GLY A 285 17.89 -16.89 16.92
N LYS A 286 16.88 -17.42 16.23
CA LYS A 286 17.06 -18.49 15.24
C LYS A 286 17.58 -18.02 13.89
N TYR A 287 17.21 -16.82 13.48
CA TYR A 287 17.69 -16.22 12.25
C TYR A 287 18.92 -15.35 12.50
N LYS A 288 19.83 -15.33 11.55
CA LYS A 288 21.02 -14.50 11.63
C LYS A 288 20.69 -13.00 11.59
N SER A 289 21.52 -12.22 12.29
CA SER A 289 21.61 -10.78 12.17
C SER A 289 23.05 -10.42 11.86
N LEU A 290 23.30 -9.83 10.69
CA LEU A 290 24.64 -9.59 10.19
C LEU A 290 24.94 -8.09 10.16
N PHE A 291 26.07 -7.71 10.72
CA PHE A 291 26.55 -6.35 10.76
C PHE A 291 27.57 -6.11 9.65
N LEU A 292 27.36 -5.06 8.88
CA LEU A 292 28.25 -4.62 7.81
C LEU A 292 28.83 -3.25 8.15
N ALA A 293 30.14 -3.11 8.05
CA ALA A 293 30.80 -1.81 8.25
C ALA A 293 30.38 -0.79 7.18
N ASN A 294 29.95 -1.25 6.01
CA ASN A 294 29.49 -0.44 4.88
C ASN A 294 30.54 0.61 4.43
N GLN A 295 31.81 0.21 4.38
CA GLN A 295 32.94 1.08 4.02
C GLN A 295 33.59 0.66 2.70
N GLY A 296 34.19 1.64 2.01
CA GLY A 296 34.91 1.41 0.75
C GLY A 296 34.05 1.63 -0.51
N PRO A 297 34.55 1.20 -1.69
CA PRO A 297 33.89 1.41 -2.96
C PRO A 297 32.48 0.78 -3.01
N LYS A 298 31.53 1.46 -3.66
CA LYS A 298 30.13 1.04 -3.71
C LYS A 298 29.92 -0.40 -4.18
N HIS A 299 30.67 -0.86 -5.20
CA HIS A 299 30.55 -2.24 -5.69
C HIS A 299 30.92 -3.27 -4.63
N LYS A 300 31.95 -3.03 -3.80
CA LYS A 300 32.33 -3.92 -2.70
C LYS A 300 31.26 -3.92 -1.59
N ARG A 301 30.73 -2.74 -1.27
CA ARG A 301 29.64 -2.61 -0.28
C ARG A 301 28.38 -3.33 -0.74
N LEU A 302 28.04 -3.22 -2.04
CA LEU A 302 26.88 -3.91 -2.61
C LEU A 302 27.07 -5.43 -2.57
N ASN A 303 28.24 -5.95 -2.96
CA ASN A 303 28.52 -7.38 -2.88
C ASN A 303 28.43 -7.89 -1.43
N ALA A 304 29.01 -7.16 -0.47
CA ALA A 304 28.90 -7.54 0.94
C ALA A 304 27.45 -7.52 1.45
N LEU A 305 26.60 -6.62 0.96
CA LEU A 305 25.19 -6.56 1.30
C LEU A 305 24.41 -7.74 0.69
N LEU A 306 24.66 -8.06 -0.58
CA LEU A 306 24.08 -9.23 -1.25
C LEU A 306 24.47 -10.53 -0.54
N ASP A 307 25.74 -10.72 -0.21
CA ASP A 307 26.24 -11.87 0.54
C ASP A 307 25.56 -12.01 1.91
N ALA A 308 25.39 -10.89 2.62
CA ALA A 308 24.74 -10.90 3.92
C ALA A 308 23.24 -11.24 3.82
N ILE A 309 22.54 -10.76 2.80
CA ILE A 309 21.13 -11.10 2.58
C ILE A 309 21.01 -12.59 2.23
N ALA A 310 21.86 -13.11 1.35
CA ALA A 310 21.90 -14.52 1.00
C ALA A 310 22.14 -15.40 2.22
N GLU A 311 23.05 -15.00 3.11
CA GLU A 311 23.33 -15.74 4.35
C GLU A 311 22.18 -15.67 5.37
N VAL A 312 21.45 -14.55 5.42
CA VAL A 312 20.22 -14.45 6.23
C VAL A 312 19.11 -15.32 5.64
N TYR A 313 19.01 -15.43 4.31
CA TYR A 313 18.06 -16.32 3.66
C TYR A 313 18.34 -17.81 3.93
N ALA A 314 19.62 -18.16 4.04
CA ALA A 314 20.04 -19.55 4.36
C ALA A 314 19.87 -19.92 5.84
N SER A 315 19.54 -18.96 6.74
CA SER A 315 19.52 -19.17 8.19
C SER A 315 18.22 -19.76 8.78
#